data_3dd946e1987bb8dd93a7d3c8bb955cd7
#
_entry.id   3dd946e1987bb8dd93a7d3c8bb955cd7
#
_cell.length_a   1.000
_cell.length_b   1.000
_cell.length_c   1.000
_cell.angle_alpha   90.00
_cell.angle_beta   90.00
_cell.angle_gamma   90.00
#
_symmetry.space_group_name_H-M   'P 1'
#
loop_
_entity.id
_entity.type
_entity.pdbx_description
1 polymer ?
#
loop_
_entity_poly.entity_id
_entity_poly.type
_entity_poly.pdbx_seq_one_letter_code
_entity_poly.pdbx_strand_id
1 'polypeptide(L)'
;PKILDAVEDIIGPDIMCYHATLWVKPAKSNSFVRWHQDGAYFFLHPAVHITAWVALTLANVEAGCMQVIPASDKNPLFEHNDDTNPDNMILRGQGLAAEIDMSEAVSMPLQAGQMSLHHTKLIHAYFNNNRKERRIGCSISYIPASVKDIAKTPAHALLVRG
;
A
#
# COMPACT_ATOMS: atom_id res chain seq x y z
N PRO A 1 -12.77 -0.83 14.93
CA PRO A 1 -12.54 0.28 15.87
C PRO A 1 -11.08 0.73 15.82
N LYS A 2 -10.09 -0.08 16.27
CA LYS A 2 -8.68 0.37 16.40
C LYS A 2 -8.04 0.92 15.10
N ILE A 3 -8.34 0.33 13.94
CA ILE A 3 -7.81 0.84 12.65
C ILE A 3 -8.44 2.19 12.36
N LEU A 4 -9.78 2.28 12.48
CA LEU A 4 -10.49 3.53 12.19
C LEU A 4 -10.13 4.65 13.16
N ASP A 5 -9.85 4.33 14.43
CA ASP A 5 -9.41 5.32 15.43
C ASP A 5 -8.08 5.96 14.98
N ALA A 6 -7.11 5.13 14.56
CA ALA A 6 -5.82 5.63 14.06
C ALA A 6 -5.92 6.36 12.71
N VAL A 7 -6.85 5.95 11.85
CA VAL A 7 -7.10 6.63 10.55
C VAL A 7 -7.78 7.97 10.79
N GLU A 8 -8.73 8.07 11.72
CA GLU A 8 -9.42 9.29 12.10
C GLU A 8 -8.47 10.39 12.59
N ASP A 9 -7.45 10.00 13.39
CA ASP A 9 -6.40 10.92 13.86
C ASP A 9 -5.61 11.57 12.70
N ILE A 10 -5.64 10.98 11.49
CA ILE A 10 -4.89 11.44 10.33
C ILE A 10 -5.77 12.18 9.33
N ILE A 11 -6.96 11.65 9.00
CA ILE A 11 -7.80 12.16 7.91
C ILE A 11 -9.14 12.73 8.37
N GLY A 12 -9.41 12.76 9.69
CA GLY A 12 -10.66 13.27 10.27
C GLY A 12 -11.77 12.21 10.37
N PRO A 13 -12.95 12.61 10.90
CA PRO A 13 -13.98 11.67 11.35
C PRO A 13 -14.80 11.03 10.23
N ASP A 14 -14.92 11.68 9.06
CA ASP A 14 -15.78 11.21 7.97
C ASP A 14 -14.98 10.30 7.03
N ILE A 15 -14.98 9.00 7.31
CA ILE A 15 -14.08 8.02 6.68
C ILE A 15 -14.83 7.10 5.74
N MET A 16 -14.37 7.02 4.50
CA MET A 16 -14.80 6.03 3.52
C MET A 16 -13.73 4.95 3.35
N CYS A 17 -14.15 3.68 3.32
CA CYS A 17 -13.32 2.58 2.83
C CYS A 17 -13.43 2.54 1.30
N TYR A 18 -12.33 2.82 0.62
CA TYR A 18 -12.29 2.95 -0.83
C TYR A 18 -11.91 1.65 -1.53
N HIS A 19 -10.94 0.92 -0.95
CA HIS A 19 -10.44 -0.33 -1.53
C HIS A 19 -9.92 -1.25 -0.43
N ALA A 20 -9.98 -2.56 -0.66
CA ALA A 20 -9.35 -3.56 0.21
C ALA A 20 -8.82 -4.73 -0.60
N THR A 21 -7.59 -5.17 -0.30
CA THR A 21 -6.92 -6.28 -1.01
C THR A 21 -6.20 -7.20 -0.04
N LEU A 22 -6.37 -8.50 -0.26
CA LEU A 22 -5.56 -9.52 0.41
C LEU A 22 -4.32 -9.83 -0.44
N TRP A 23 -3.16 -9.67 0.17
CA TRP A 23 -1.85 -9.93 -0.42
C TRP A 23 -1.28 -11.23 0.11
N VAL A 24 -1.31 -12.27 -0.69
CA VAL A 24 -0.81 -13.60 -0.32
C VAL A 24 0.46 -13.90 -1.09
N LYS A 25 1.57 -14.04 -0.38
CA LYS A 25 2.82 -14.56 -0.91
C LYS A 25 2.99 -16.01 -0.47
N PRO A 26 3.00 -16.98 -1.39
CA PRO A 26 3.29 -18.37 -1.07
C PRO A 26 4.65 -18.55 -0.38
N ALA A 27 4.87 -19.67 0.25
CA ALA A 27 6.18 -20.05 0.77
C ALA A 27 7.21 -20.11 -0.37
N LYS A 28 8.43 -19.61 -0.14
CA LYS A 28 9.52 -19.62 -1.13
C LYS A 28 9.13 -19.00 -2.49
N SER A 29 8.31 -17.95 -2.43
CA SER A 29 7.78 -17.29 -3.62
C SER A 29 8.68 -16.16 -4.09
N ASN A 30 8.88 -16.07 -5.40
CA ASN A 30 9.53 -14.94 -6.05
C ASN A 30 8.62 -13.71 -6.19
N SER A 31 7.35 -13.80 -5.76
CA SER A 31 6.41 -12.70 -5.88
C SER A 31 6.91 -11.43 -5.19
N PHE A 32 6.80 -10.32 -5.90
CA PHE A 32 7.20 -9.00 -5.43
C PHE A 32 6.17 -7.93 -5.81
N VAL A 33 6.34 -6.74 -5.29
CA VAL A 33 5.69 -5.51 -5.77
C VAL A 33 6.80 -4.49 -5.98
N ARG A 34 6.90 -3.95 -7.19
CA ARG A 34 7.91 -2.92 -7.52
C ARG A 34 7.74 -1.68 -6.65
N TRP A 35 8.78 -0.87 -6.58
CA TRP A 35 8.72 0.46 -6.01
C TRP A 35 7.62 1.27 -6.69
N HIS A 36 6.66 1.77 -5.90
CA HIS A 36 5.50 2.50 -6.41
C HIS A 36 4.95 3.46 -5.35
N GLN A 37 4.02 4.27 -5.78
CA GLN A 37 3.16 5.11 -4.94
C GLN A 37 1.72 4.70 -5.20
N ASP A 38 0.94 4.43 -4.16
CA ASP A 38 -0.47 4.01 -4.28
C ASP A 38 -1.29 5.02 -5.10
N GLY A 39 -0.98 6.31 -4.94
CA GLY A 39 -1.67 7.39 -5.64
C GLY A 39 -1.62 7.33 -7.16
N ALA A 40 -0.69 6.57 -7.73
CA ALA A 40 -0.62 6.37 -9.18
C ALA A 40 -1.75 5.47 -9.71
N TYR A 41 -2.38 4.69 -8.83
CA TYR A 41 -3.47 3.77 -9.20
C TYR A 41 -4.86 4.36 -8.98
N PHE A 42 -4.96 5.39 -8.14
CA PHE A 42 -6.24 5.97 -7.72
C PHE A 42 -6.37 7.40 -8.24
N PHE A 43 -7.43 7.66 -8.98
CA PHE A 43 -7.76 8.98 -9.53
C PHE A 43 -8.51 9.82 -8.49
N LEU A 44 -7.89 10.08 -7.35
CA LEU A 44 -8.49 10.79 -6.22
C LEU A 44 -8.11 12.28 -6.22
N HIS A 45 -9.10 13.15 -5.97
CA HIS A 45 -8.87 14.59 -5.84
C HIS A 45 -9.61 15.19 -4.63
N PRO A 46 -8.91 15.87 -3.71
CA PRO A 46 -7.45 15.94 -3.61
C PRO A 46 -6.85 14.54 -3.39
N ALA A 47 -5.57 14.36 -3.70
CA ALA A 47 -4.85 13.08 -3.54
C ALA A 47 -4.57 12.80 -2.04
N VAL A 48 -5.64 12.60 -1.28
CA VAL A 48 -5.61 12.27 0.16
C VAL A 48 -6.17 10.86 0.33
N HIS A 49 -5.31 9.96 0.73
CA HIS A 49 -5.62 8.55 0.93
C HIS A 49 -4.60 7.96 1.89
N ILE A 50 -5.06 7.14 2.83
CA ILE A 50 -4.23 6.39 3.78
C ILE A 50 -4.48 4.91 3.59
N THR A 51 -3.42 4.15 3.42
CA THR A 51 -3.48 2.68 3.43
C THR A 51 -3.13 2.16 4.82
N ALA A 52 -4.06 1.41 5.43
CA ALA A 52 -3.77 0.56 6.58
C ALA A 52 -3.36 -0.82 6.06
N TRP A 53 -2.09 -1.19 6.27
CA TRP A 53 -1.60 -2.51 5.91
C TRP A 53 -1.50 -3.38 7.17
N VAL A 54 -2.35 -4.39 7.27
CA VAL A 54 -2.47 -5.28 8.42
C VAL A 54 -1.77 -6.61 8.13
N ALA A 55 -0.82 -6.99 8.97
CA ALA A 55 -0.18 -8.30 8.90
C ALA A 55 -1.11 -9.37 9.50
N LEU A 56 -1.61 -10.28 8.67
CA LEU A 56 -2.41 -11.44 9.11
C LEU A 56 -1.53 -12.63 9.51
N THR A 57 -0.30 -12.66 9.02
CA THR A 57 0.76 -13.58 9.42
C THR A 57 2.04 -12.78 9.65
N LEU A 58 3.10 -13.41 10.17
CA LEU A 58 4.40 -12.76 10.33
C LEU A 58 4.88 -12.18 8.99
N ALA A 59 5.19 -10.90 8.98
CA ALA A 59 5.70 -10.12 7.85
C ALA A 59 7.07 -9.51 8.23
N ASN A 60 8.08 -10.34 8.45
CA ASN A 60 9.45 -9.91 8.69
C ASN A 60 10.23 -9.77 7.37
N VAL A 61 11.50 -9.40 7.45
CA VAL A 61 12.36 -9.20 6.26
C VAL A 61 12.44 -10.48 5.42
N GLU A 62 12.59 -11.65 6.04
CA GLU A 62 12.65 -12.94 5.34
C GLU A 62 11.32 -13.27 4.63
N ALA A 63 10.18 -12.83 5.20
CA ALA A 63 8.86 -12.98 4.58
C ALA A 63 8.56 -11.93 3.50
N GLY A 64 9.51 -11.07 3.16
CA GLY A 64 9.33 -9.98 2.22
C GLY A 64 8.37 -8.92 2.75
N CYS A 65 8.64 -8.38 3.93
CA CYS A 65 7.88 -7.25 4.48
C CYS A 65 7.97 -6.03 3.58
N MET A 66 7.12 -5.05 3.82
CA MET A 66 7.19 -3.76 3.12
C MET A 66 8.54 -3.08 3.40
N GLN A 67 9.10 -2.45 2.37
CA GLN A 67 10.17 -1.48 2.47
C GLN A 67 9.67 -0.13 1.99
N VAL A 68 10.15 0.94 2.60
CA VAL A 68 9.74 2.32 2.31
C VAL A 68 10.95 3.22 2.13
N ILE A 69 10.78 4.30 1.36
CA ILE A 69 11.72 5.41 1.36
C ILE A 69 11.16 6.47 2.32
N PRO A 70 11.80 6.71 3.47
CA PRO A 70 11.32 7.68 4.47
C PRO A 70 11.11 9.06 3.88
N ALA A 71 10.02 9.74 4.31
CA ALA A 71 9.67 11.10 3.89
C ALA A 71 9.40 11.28 2.37
N SER A 72 9.33 10.21 1.60
CA SER A 72 9.05 10.28 0.16
C SER A 72 7.61 10.72 -0.15
N ASP A 73 6.70 10.65 0.81
CA ASP A 73 5.34 11.18 0.73
C ASP A 73 5.28 12.72 0.51
N LYS A 74 6.36 13.44 0.84
CA LYS A 74 6.50 14.89 0.59
C LYS A 74 6.74 15.21 -0.87
N ASN A 75 7.19 14.24 -1.65
CA ASN A 75 7.40 14.39 -3.08
C ASN A 75 6.07 14.38 -3.86
N PRO A 76 6.05 14.85 -5.12
CA PRO A 76 4.89 14.66 -6.00
C PRO A 76 4.68 13.18 -6.32
N LEU A 77 3.56 12.87 -6.97
CA LEU A 77 3.42 11.59 -7.66
C LEU A 77 4.38 11.58 -8.84
N PHE A 78 5.22 10.55 -8.90
CA PHE A 78 6.14 10.32 -10.00
C PHE A 78 5.46 9.56 -11.14
N GLU A 79 6.09 9.54 -12.29
CA GLU A 79 5.68 8.70 -13.41
C GLU A 79 5.88 7.22 -13.08
N HIS A 80 4.94 6.39 -13.52
CA HIS A 80 4.97 4.93 -13.35
C HIS A 80 4.91 4.26 -14.73
N ASN A 81 5.76 3.27 -14.93
CA ASN A 81 5.79 2.45 -16.14
C ASN A 81 5.14 1.09 -15.89
N ASP A 82 4.54 0.55 -16.94
CA ASP A 82 4.03 -0.81 -16.92
C ASP A 82 5.17 -1.83 -16.83
N ASP A 83 4.92 -2.92 -16.10
CA ASP A 83 5.84 -4.05 -15.98
C ASP A 83 5.08 -5.35 -16.27
N THR A 84 5.60 -6.10 -17.20
CA THR A 84 5.00 -7.38 -17.64
C THR A 84 5.56 -8.58 -16.89
N ASN A 85 6.38 -8.38 -15.85
CA ASN A 85 6.91 -9.48 -15.05
C ASN A 85 5.79 -10.23 -14.32
N PRO A 86 5.60 -11.54 -14.56
CA PRO A 86 4.50 -12.32 -13.98
C PRO A 86 4.59 -12.48 -12.45
N ASP A 87 5.77 -12.28 -11.87
CA ASP A 87 5.97 -12.32 -10.42
C ASP A 87 5.58 -11.01 -9.73
N ASN A 88 5.33 -9.93 -10.49
CA ASN A 88 4.82 -8.68 -9.93
C ASN A 88 3.34 -8.83 -9.56
N MET A 89 3.03 -8.66 -8.28
CA MET A 89 1.68 -8.86 -7.74
C MET A 89 0.70 -7.75 -8.10
N ILE A 90 1.16 -6.62 -8.65
CA ILE A 90 0.26 -5.57 -9.15
C ILE A 90 -0.19 -5.95 -10.56
N LEU A 91 -1.50 -6.11 -10.75
CA LEU A 91 -2.08 -6.60 -12.00
C LEU A 91 -1.71 -5.79 -13.25
N ARG A 92 -1.49 -4.49 -13.11
CA ARG A 92 -1.01 -3.64 -14.20
C ARG A 92 0.51 -3.61 -14.28
N GLY A 93 1.21 -4.30 -13.36
CA GLY A 93 2.66 -4.36 -13.32
C GLY A 93 3.38 -3.03 -13.11
N GLN A 94 2.67 -1.98 -12.73
CA GLN A 94 3.23 -0.64 -12.67
C GLN A 94 4.27 -0.50 -11.56
N GLY A 95 5.30 0.28 -11.84
CA GLY A 95 6.32 0.68 -10.89
C GLY A 95 6.89 2.03 -11.29
N LEU A 96 7.60 2.67 -10.37
CA LEU A 96 8.26 3.94 -10.63
C LEU A 96 9.13 3.86 -11.91
N ALA A 97 9.04 4.87 -12.77
CA ALA A 97 9.88 5.02 -13.95
C ALA A 97 11.31 5.40 -13.57
N ALA A 98 11.49 6.08 -12.44
CA ALA A 98 12.78 6.49 -11.91
C ALA A 98 13.46 5.36 -11.11
N GLU A 99 14.78 5.34 -11.10
CA GLU A 99 15.54 4.50 -10.19
C GLU A 99 15.45 5.04 -8.76
N ILE A 100 15.36 4.12 -7.79
CA ILE A 100 15.32 4.43 -6.36
C ILE A 100 16.67 4.12 -5.74
N ASP A 101 17.20 5.04 -4.96
CA ASP A 101 18.37 4.78 -4.12
C ASP A 101 17.98 3.82 -2.99
N MET A 102 18.35 2.56 -3.20
CA MET A 102 18.05 1.48 -2.26
C MET A 102 18.78 1.63 -0.92
N SER A 103 19.81 2.46 -0.83
CA SER A 103 20.54 2.69 0.42
C SER A 103 19.69 3.42 1.47
N GLU A 104 18.66 4.16 1.03
CA GLU A 104 17.73 4.87 1.90
C GLU A 104 16.53 4.01 2.33
N ALA A 105 16.39 2.80 1.78
CA ALA A 105 15.24 1.95 2.03
C ALA A 105 15.23 1.38 3.46
N VAL A 106 14.09 1.51 4.13
CA VAL A 106 13.87 1.00 5.48
C VAL A 106 12.83 -0.11 5.46
N SER A 107 13.19 -1.26 6.04
CA SER A 107 12.26 -2.37 6.22
C SER A 107 11.26 -2.11 7.34
N MET A 108 9.99 -2.49 7.12
CA MET A 108 8.89 -2.34 8.07
C MET A 108 8.37 -3.73 8.50
N PRO A 109 9.11 -4.47 9.35
CA PRO A 109 8.65 -5.78 9.81
C PRO A 109 7.46 -5.65 10.77
N LEU A 110 6.46 -6.55 10.61
CA LEU A 110 5.27 -6.60 11.44
C LEU A 110 5.02 -8.03 11.94
N GLN A 111 4.62 -8.15 13.20
CA GLN A 111 4.04 -9.38 13.74
C GLN A 111 2.59 -9.54 13.28
N ALA A 112 2.04 -10.76 13.34
CA ALA A 112 0.62 -10.97 13.08
C ALA A 112 -0.23 -10.10 14.02
N GLY A 113 -1.24 -9.41 13.47
CA GLY A 113 -2.10 -8.49 14.20
C GLY A 113 -1.57 -7.05 14.32
N GLN A 114 -0.33 -6.78 13.91
CA GLN A 114 0.18 -5.41 13.80
C GLN A 114 -0.19 -4.80 12.45
N MET A 115 -0.17 -3.47 12.38
CA MET A 115 -0.42 -2.72 11.16
C MET A 115 0.56 -1.57 10.99
N SER A 116 0.72 -1.13 9.75
CA SER A 116 1.30 0.16 9.39
C SER A 116 0.25 1.03 8.71
N LEU A 117 0.41 2.34 8.85
CA LEU A 117 -0.35 3.34 8.08
C LEU A 117 0.61 4.08 7.18
N HIS A 118 0.26 4.26 5.91
CA HIS A 118 1.09 5.01 5.00
C HIS A 118 0.26 5.87 4.04
N HIS A 119 0.85 7.01 3.71
CA HIS A 119 0.25 8.00 2.81
C HIS A 119 0.32 7.53 1.35
N THR A 120 -0.65 7.90 0.55
CA THR A 120 -0.78 7.54 -0.87
C THR A 120 0.45 7.83 -1.73
N LYS A 121 1.29 8.79 -1.33
CA LYS A 121 2.51 9.18 -2.04
C LYS A 121 3.79 8.54 -1.47
N LEU A 122 3.70 7.76 -0.39
CA LEU A 122 4.87 7.07 0.16
C LEU A 122 5.38 6.06 -0.87
N ILE A 123 6.67 6.18 -1.22
CA ILE A 123 7.34 5.21 -2.10
C ILE A 123 7.61 3.95 -1.30
N HIS A 124 7.07 2.82 -1.77
CA HIS A 124 7.23 1.54 -1.10
C HIS A 124 7.27 0.36 -2.08
N ALA A 125 7.75 -0.76 -1.59
CA ALA A 125 7.89 -2.00 -2.34
C ALA A 125 7.78 -3.23 -1.43
N TYR A 126 7.64 -4.41 -2.04
CA TYR A 126 7.69 -5.70 -1.33
C TYR A 126 8.58 -6.66 -2.12
N PHE A 127 9.44 -7.40 -1.41
CA PHE A 127 10.34 -8.38 -2.03
C PHE A 127 9.89 -9.82 -1.77
N ASN A 128 10.65 -10.78 -2.22
CA ASN A 128 10.35 -12.20 -2.20
C ASN A 128 10.04 -12.71 -0.79
N ASN A 129 9.20 -13.74 -0.68
CA ASN A 129 9.02 -14.49 0.54
C ASN A 129 10.00 -15.69 0.54
N ASN A 130 11.07 -15.59 1.32
CA ASN A 130 12.08 -16.61 1.46
C ASN A 130 11.79 -17.62 2.59
N ARG A 131 10.66 -17.46 3.29
CA ARG A 131 10.23 -18.37 4.36
C ARG A 131 9.57 -19.63 3.84
N LYS A 132 9.48 -20.66 4.71
CA LYS A 132 8.73 -21.90 4.45
C LYS A 132 7.21 -21.73 4.64
N GLU A 133 6.77 -20.65 5.24
CA GLU A 133 5.37 -20.30 5.46
C GLU A 133 4.92 -19.20 4.49
N ARG A 134 3.64 -19.20 4.13
CA ARG A 134 3.04 -18.10 3.37
C ARG A 134 2.96 -16.81 4.20
N ARG A 135 3.09 -15.66 3.56
CA ARG A 135 2.86 -14.35 4.16
C ARG A 135 1.52 -13.79 3.65
N ILE A 136 0.64 -13.46 4.57
CA ILE A 136 -0.66 -12.87 4.27
C ILE A 136 -0.76 -11.51 4.94
N GLY A 137 -1.10 -10.49 4.15
CA GLY A 137 -1.42 -9.15 4.62
C GLY A 137 -2.70 -8.65 3.97
N CYS A 138 -3.35 -7.69 4.61
CA CYS A 138 -4.52 -7.00 4.08
C CYS A 138 -4.22 -5.51 4.01
N SER A 139 -4.27 -4.92 2.82
CA SER A 139 -4.29 -3.48 2.65
C SER A 139 -5.72 -2.98 2.59
N ILE A 140 -6.03 -1.92 3.34
CA ILE A 140 -7.33 -1.27 3.37
C ILE A 140 -7.08 0.21 3.14
N SER A 141 -7.64 0.74 2.06
CA SER A 141 -7.49 2.13 1.63
C SER A 141 -8.63 2.97 2.15
N TYR A 142 -8.31 4.01 2.89
CA TYR A 142 -9.27 4.95 3.47
C TYR A 142 -9.09 6.33 2.89
N ILE A 143 -10.22 7.00 2.63
CA ILE A 143 -10.28 8.38 2.15
C ILE A 143 -11.24 9.20 3.01
N PRO A 144 -11.03 10.52 3.18
CA PRO A 144 -12.06 11.41 3.70
C PRO A 144 -13.28 11.42 2.79
N ALA A 145 -14.49 11.57 3.33
CA ALA A 145 -15.72 11.67 2.54
C ALA A 145 -15.75 12.88 1.58
N SER A 146 -14.89 13.87 1.79
CA SER A 146 -14.71 15.03 0.90
C SER A 146 -13.90 14.76 -0.36
N VAL A 147 -13.15 13.64 -0.40
CA VAL A 147 -12.34 13.26 -1.57
C VAL A 147 -13.24 12.70 -2.66
N LYS A 148 -12.96 13.09 -3.90
CA LYS A 148 -13.71 12.66 -5.10
C LYS A 148 -12.85 11.70 -5.93
N ASP A 149 -13.46 10.63 -6.40
CA ASP A 149 -12.90 9.82 -7.47
C ASP A 149 -13.25 10.49 -8.81
N ILE A 150 -12.22 10.92 -9.54
CA ILE A 150 -12.34 11.62 -10.84
C ILE A 150 -12.05 10.69 -12.02
N ALA A 151 -12.02 9.37 -11.80
CA ALA A 151 -11.90 8.39 -12.88
C ALA A 151 -13.11 8.44 -13.82
N LYS A 152 -12.94 8.00 -15.08
CA LYS A 152 -14.05 7.89 -16.05
C LYS A 152 -15.16 6.97 -15.54
N THR A 153 -14.79 5.93 -14.79
CA THR A 153 -15.71 5.02 -14.11
C THR A 153 -15.32 5.03 -12.64
N PRO A 154 -15.92 5.91 -11.82
CA PRO A 154 -15.59 6.00 -10.41
C PRO A 154 -15.87 4.69 -9.66
N ALA A 155 -15.01 4.37 -8.71
CA ALA A 155 -15.23 3.24 -7.82
C ALA A 155 -16.28 3.59 -6.74
N HIS A 156 -16.89 2.55 -6.17
CA HIS A 156 -17.76 2.71 -5.00
C HIS A 156 -16.91 2.68 -3.73
N ALA A 157 -17.22 3.59 -2.81
CA ALA A 157 -16.64 3.62 -1.48
C ALA A 157 -17.72 3.41 -0.42
N LEU A 158 -17.36 2.76 0.68
CA LEU A 158 -18.28 2.47 1.79
C LEU A 158 -18.00 3.44 2.94
N LEU A 159 -19.01 4.17 3.40
CA LEU A 159 -18.91 4.95 4.63
C LEU A 159 -18.74 4.00 5.82
N VAL A 160 -17.64 4.13 6.56
CA VAL A 160 -17.28 3.25 7.68
C VAL A 160 -17.21 4.00 9.02
N ARG A 161 -17.17 5.31 8.97
CA ARG A 161 -17.26 6.22 10.12
C ARG A 161 -17.70 7.62 9.65
N GLY A 162 -18.53 8.32 10.45
CA GLY A 162 -19.12 9.62 10.18
C GLY A 162 -20.55 9.67 10.58
#